data_94e667bb9853ee6edb183cbbfd55cbb3
#
_entry.id   94e667bb9853ee6edb183cbbfd55cbb3
#
_cell.length_a   1.000
_cell.length_b   1.000
_cell.length_c   1.000
_cell.angle_alpha   90.00
_cell.angle_beta   90.00
_cell.angle_gamma   90.00
#
_symmetry.space_group_name_H-M   'P 1'
#
loop_
_entity.id
_entity.type
_entity.pdbx_description
1 polymer ?
#
loop_
_entity_poly.entity_id
_entity_poly.type
_entity_poly.pdbx_seq_one_letter_code
_entity_poly.pdbx_strand_id
1 'polypeptide(L)'
;MIYALFIRLKQFPSKLVKDNYRNINMKEHHNYVAFFLTSACNLRCSYCINDHDIGPRRNFSKSKHMPVDRWIKAANRLILREDLPLTLQGGEPLLYKGFYKFVNEVKNEIKMDLLTNMMFDVDEFIQNVPVERFTRKAPYASIRASYHPGENDISGLIEKTIQMQEAGFKIGIYGILNPDSEIRADVLTAREKCLKNGLDFRTKEFLGSYNGSTYG
;
A
#
# COMPACT_ATOMS: atom_id res chain seq x y z
N MET A 1 14.69 -7.98 -14.01
CA MET A 1 14.36 -6.55 -14.22
C MET A 1 12.89 -6.37 -13.90
N ILE A 2 12.55 -5.73 -12.78
CA ILE A 2 11.16 -5.52 -12.35
C ILE A 2 10.70 -4.24 -13.04
N TYR A 3 9.86 -4.34 -14.07
CA TYR A 3 9.19 -3.18 -14.64
C TYR A 3 7.99 -2.83 -13.75
N ALA A 4 8.16 -1.86 -12.87
CA ALA A 4 7.07 -1.24 -12.13
C ALA A 4 6.52 -0.08 -12.95
N LEU A 5 5.28 -0.18 -13.45
CA LEU A 5 4.59 0.96 -14.03
C LEU A 5 3.96 1.79 -12.92
N PHE A 6 4.61 2.87 -12.55
CA PHE A 6 4.03 3.89 -11.69
C PHE A 6 3.14 4.80 -12.55
N ILE A 7 1.84 4.58 -12.53
CA ILE A 7 0.92 5.51 -13.20
C ILE A 7 0.79 6.75 -12.31
N ARG A 8 1.71 7.70 -12.49
CA ARG A 8 1.58 9.05 -12.01
C ARG A 8 0.73 9.82 -13.03
N LEU A 9 -0.58 9.90 -12.80
CA LEU A 9 -1.44 10.71 -13.64
C LEU A 9 -1.12 12.19 -13.37
N LYS A 10 -0.32 12.80 -14.26
CA LYS A 10 -0.16 14.26 -14.30
C LYS A 10 -1.53 14.92 -14.48
N GLN A 11 -1.73 16.09 -13.89
CA GLN A 11 -2.92 16.90 -14.09
C GLN A 11 -3.08 17.18 -15.59
N PHE A 12 -4.07 16.57 -16.22
CA PHE A 12 -4.45 16.91 -17.58
C PHE A 12 -5.39 18.14 -17.57
N PRO A 13 -5.21 19.11 -18.49
CA PRO A 13 -6.11 20.24 -18.59
C PRO A 13 -7.53 19.78 -18.93
N SER A 14 -8.51 20.47 -18.36
CA SER A 14 -9.94 20.17 -18.38
C SER A 14 -10.62 20.49 -19.71
N LYS A 15 -10.05 20.07 -20.85
CA LYS A 15 -10.75 20.15 -22.13
C LYS A 15 -11.21 18.76 -22.54
N LEU A 16 -12.53 18.65 -22.74
CA LEU A 16 -13.28 17.54 -23.32
C LEU A 16 -12.46 16.63 -24.23
N VAL A 17 -11.97 15.55 -23.68
CA VAL A 17 -11.50 14.42 -24.48
C VAL A 17 -12.70 13.46 -24.56
N LYS A 18 -13.24 13.29 -25.76
CA LYS A 18 -14.27 12.28 -26.03
C LYS A 18 -13.84 10.91 -25.52
N ASP A 19 -14.75 10.22 -24.86
CA ASP A 19 -14.56 8.98 -24.08
C ASP A 19 -14.17 7.73 -24.93
N ASN A 20 -13.20 7.84 -25.82
CA ASN A 20 -12.61 6.70 -26.54
C ASN A 20 -11.39 6.11 -25.80
N TYR A 21 -11.48 5.96 -24.48
CA TYR A 21 -10.40 5.32 -23.72
C TYR A 21 -10.42 3.80 -23.92
N ARG A 22 -9.42 3.29 -24.64
CA ARG A 22 -9.20 1.84 -24.78
C ARG A 22 -8.83 1.23 -23.44
N ASN A 23 -9.16 -0.04 -23.24
CA ASN A 23 -8.68 -0.82 -22.10
C ASN A 23 -7.14 -0.90 -22.13
N ILE A 24 -6.54 -0.93 -20.95
CA ILE A 24 -5.09 -1.03 -20.77
C ILE A 24 -4.77 -2.49 -20.43
N ASN A 25 -4.19 -3.20 -21.40
CA ASN A 25 -3.78 -4.60 -21.20
C ASN A 25 -2.45 -4.64 -20.44
N MET A 26 -2.46 -5.19 -19.22
CA MET A 26 -1.30 -5.33 -18.34
C MET A 26 -0.85 -6.80 -18.19
N LYS A 27 -1.38 -7.71 -19.04
CA LYS A 27 -1.15 -9.15 -18.86
C LYS A 27 0.27 -9.60 -19.18
N GLU A 28 0.93 -8.99 -20.17
CA GLU A 28 2.11 -9.61 -20.76
C GLU A 28 3.45 -9.15 -20.20
N HIS A 29 3.56 -7.90 -19.74
CA HIS A 29 4.87 -7.33 -19.42
C HIS A 29 4.97 -6.72 -18.02
N HIS A 30 3.92 -6.83 -17.21
CA HIS A 30 3.86 -6.19 -15.91
C HIS A 30 3.74 -7.24 -14.81
N ASN A 31 4.63 -7.16 -13.83
CA ASN A 31 4.63 -8.00 -12.64
C ASN A 31 4.15 -7.25 -11.38
N TYR A 32 3.94 -5.94 -11.52
CA TYR A 32 3.48 -5.09 -10.43
C TYR A 32 2.69 -3.91 -11.00
N VAL A 33 1.48 -3.71 -10.48
CA VAL A 33 0.62 -2.56 -10.80
C VAL A 33 0.19 -1.92 -9.50
N ALA A 34 0.45 -0.62 -9.33
CA ALA A 34 0.13 0.08 -8.12
C ALA A 34 -0.49 1.46 -8.37
N PHE A 35 -1.44 1.83 -7.52
CA PHE A 35 -1.98 3.18 -7.44
C PHE A 35 -1.51 3.86 -6.17
N PHE A 36 -0.89 5.02 -6.34
CA PHE A 36 -0.58 5.95 -5.27
C PHE A 36 -1.76 6.89 -5.09
N LEU A 37 -2.73 6.49 -4.26
CA LEU A 37 -3.97 7.26 -4.07
C LEU A 37 -3.69 8.63 -3.45
N THR A 38 -2.70 8.67 -2.56
CA THR A 38 -2.21 9.90 -1.91
C THR A 38 -0.72 9.75 -1.58
N SER A 39 -0.03 10.88 -1.49
CA SER A 39 1.32 10.92 -0.93
C SER A 39 1.33 11.41 0.54
N ALA A 40 0.17 11.77 1.09
CA ALA A 40 0.05 12.09 2.51
C ALA A 40 0.31 10.84 3.36
N CYS A 41 1.03 11.01 4.47
CA CYS A 41 1.28 9.97 5.45
C CYS A 41 1.23 10.56 6.85
N ASN A 42 0.74 9.81 7.81
CA ASN A 42 0.71 10.17 9.23
C ASN A 42 1.96 9.73 10.00
N LEU A 43 2.89 9.00 9.35
CA LEU A 43 4.22 8.67 9.88
C LEU A 43 5.32 9.53 9.27
N ARG A 44 6.53 9.50 9.89
CA ARG A 44 7.69 10.30 9.53
C ARG A 44 8.97 9.49 9.38
N CYS A 45 8.86 8.25 8.94
CA CYS A 45 9.99 7.31 8.83
C CYS A 45 11.19 7.95 8.13
N SER A 46 12.35 7.95 8.79
CA SER A 46 13.59 8.56 8.28
C SER A 46 14.11 7.92 6.99
N TYR A 47 13.72 6.68 6.75
CA TYR A 47 14.11 5.85 5.59
C TYR A 47 12.99 5.69 4.56
N CYS A 48 12.03 6.60 4.54
CA CYS A 48 10.91 6.49 3.62
C CYS A 48 11.31 6.80 2.19
N ILE A 49 11.21 5.82 1.30
CA ILE A 49 11.53 5.98 -0.11
C ILE A 49 10.72 7.10 -0.80
N ASN A 50 9.49 7.33 -0.36
CA ASN A 50 8.64 8.37 -0.93
C ASN A 50 9.14 9.80 -0.62
N ASP A 51 9.92 10.01 0.45
CA ASP A 51 10.48 11.32 0.76
C ASP A 51 11.66 11.69 -0.13
N HIS A 52 12.40 10.69 -0.60
CA HIS A 52 13.53 10.89 -1.50
C HIS A 52 13.10 11.13 -2.95
N ASP A 53 12.06 10.43 -3.40
CA ASP A 53 11.67 10.43 -4.81
C ASP A 53 10.66 11.52 -5.19
N ILE A 54 9.83 11.96 -4.24
CA ILE A 54 8.69 12.85 -4.51
C ILE A 54 8.72 14.16 -3.72
N GLY A 55 9.80 14.39 -2.99
CA GLY A 55 10.03 15.59 -2.18
C GLY A 55 9.30 15.58 -0.83
N PRO A 56 9.53 16.59 0.00
CA PRO A 56 9.08 16.59 1.39
C PRO A 56 7.56 16.50 1.49
N ARG A 57 7.06 15.51 2.24
CA ARG A 57 5.64 15.24 2.51
C ARG A 57 4.85 16.45 3.03
N ARG A 58 5.54 17.46 3.57
CA ARG A 58 4.94 18.70 4.07
C ARG A 58 4.12 19.45 3.02
N ASN A 59 4.42 19.25 1.74
CA ASN A 59 3.71 19.91 0.64
C ASN A 59 2.47 19.16 0.17
N PHE A 60 2.25 17.90 0.60
CA PHE A 60 1.12 17.08 0.13
C PHE A 60 -0.19 17.38 0.82
N SER A 61 -0.18 17.97 2.03
CA SER A 61 -1.42 18.41 2.69
C SER A 61 -2.18 19.50 1.91
N LYS A 62 -1.47 20.18 0.99
CA LYS A 62 -2.03 21.23 0.11
C LYS A 62 -2.25 20.76 -1.33
N SER A 63 -1.83 19.54 -1.69
CA SER A 63 -2.04 19.03 -3.04
C SER A 63 -3.51 18.66 -3.27
N LYS A 64 -4.04 19.09 -4.42
CA LYS A 64 -5.36 18.65 -4.86
C LYS A 64 -5.28 17.16 -5.18
N HIS A 65 -5.89 16.33 -4.34
CA HIS A 65 -6.02 14.91 -4.63
C HIS A 65 -6.85 14.72 -5.91
N MET A 66 -6.49 13.71 -6.69
CA MET A 66 -7.29 13.35 -7.84
C MET A 66 -8.67 12.85 -7.36
N PRO A 67 -9.78 13.30 -7.98
CA PRO A 67 -11.12 12.82 -7.65
C PRO A 67 -11.23 11.30 -7.75
N VAL A 68 -11.96 10.68 -6.81
CA VAL A 68 -12.10 9.23 -6.72
C VAL A 68 -12.68 8.61 -8.00
N ASP A 69 -13.63 9.27 -8.66
CA ASP A 69 -14.25 8.77 -9.89
C ASP A 69 -13.23 8.62 -11.03
N ARG A 70 -12.19 9.45 -11.05
CA ARG A 70 -11.09 9.30 -12.01
C ARG A 70 -10.22 8.08 -11.70
N TRP A 71 -9.97 7.81 -10.42
CA TRP A 71 -9.26 6.62 -9.99
C TRP A 71 -10.05 5.36 -10.33
N ILE A 72 -11.37 5.34 -10.04
CA ILE A 72 -12.26 4.22 -10.39
C ILE A 72 -12.27 4.01 -11.90
N LYS A 73 -12.44 5.07 -12.69
CA LYS A 73 -12.41 4.98 -14.15
C LYS A 73 -11.07 4.45 -14.67
N ALA A 74 -9.95 4.86 -14.08
CA ALA A 74 -8.62 4.36 -14.45
C ALA A 74 -8.47 2.87 -14.10
N ALA A 75 -8.84 2.46 -12.88
CA ALA A 75 -8.78 1.06 -12.45
C ALA A 75 -9.65 0.16 -13.33
N ASN A 76 -10.89 0.56 -13.61
CA ASN A 76 -11.85 -0.24 -14.38
C ASN A 76 -11.43 -0.46 -15.85
N ARG A 77 -10.44 0.26 -16.34
CA ARG A 77 -9.84 0.04 -17.68
C ARG A 77 -8.70 -0.97 -17.68
N LEU A 78 -8.18 -1.34 -16.52
CA LEU A 78 -7.11 -2.32 -16.43
C LEU A 78 -7.63 -3.72 -16.75
N ILE A 79 -6.85 -4.44 -17.57
CA ILE A 79 -7.01 -5.87 -17.80
C ILE A 79 -5.78 -6.52 -17.18
N LEU A 80 -5.95 -7.10 -16.00
CA LEU A 80 -4.90 -7.74 -15.21
C LEU A 80 -4.90 -9.25 -15.44
N ARG A 81 -3.74 -9.89 -15.21
CA ARG A 81 -3.70 -11.34 -15.02
C ARG A 81 -4.38 -11.69 -13.69
N GLU A 82 -4.85 -12.92 -13.57
CA GLU A 82 -5.51 -13.42 -12.36
C GLU A 82 -4.61 -13.33 -11.10
N ASP A 83 -3.31 -13.54 -11.27
CA ASP A 83 -2.31 -13.49 -10.20
C ASP A 83 -1.80 -12.07 -9.88
N LEU A 84 -2.14 -11.07 -10.70
CA LEU A 84 -1.65 -9.70 -10.60
C LEU A 84 -2.70 -8.79 -9.96
N PRO A 85 -2.60 -8.44 -8.68
CA PRO A 85 -3.51 -7.50 -8.04
C PRO A 85 -3.19 -6.05 -8.41
N LEU A 86 -4.17 -5.18 -8.25
CA LEU A 86 -3.95 -3.75 -8.15
C LEU A 86 -3.52 -3.41 -6.72
N THR A 87 -2.27 -3.02 -6.54
CA THR A 87 -1.75 -2.65 -5.23
C THR A 87 -2.10 -1.20 -4.89
N LEU A 88 -2.78 -1.00 -3.77
CA LEU A 88 -3.06 0.32 -3.21
C LEU A 88 -1.94 0.70 -2.26
N GLN A 89 -1.26 1.80 -2.57
CA GLN A 89 -0.13 2.29 -1.78
C GLN A 89 0.01 3.82 -1.92
N GLY A 90 1.09 4.36 -1.39
CA GLY A 90 1.41 5.79 -1.47
C GLY A 90 2.14 6.24 -0.22
N GLY A 91 1.72 7.34 0.40
CA GLY A 91 2.00 7.63 1.80
C GLY A 91 1.24 6.61 2.67
N GLU A 92 0.09 7.02 3.21
CA GLU A 92 -0.88 6.09 3.80
C GLU A 92 -2.18 6.13 2.97
N PRO A 93 -2.55 5.04 2.30
CA PRO A 93 -3.72 5.01 1.40
C PRO A 93 -5.04 5.39 2.08
N LEU A 94 -5.22 5.04 3.36
CA LEU A 94 -6.45 5.34 4.09
C LEU A 94 -6.62 6.82 4.45
N LEU A 95 -5.58 7.64 4.31
CA LEU A 95 -5.72 9.09 4.39
C LEU A 95 -6.38 9.71 3.14
N TYR A 96 -6.53 8.94 2.07
CA TYR A 96 -7.27 9.37 0.90
C TYR A 96 -8.78 9.30 1.16
N LYS A 97 -9.45 10.45 1.21
CA LYS A 97 -10.89 10.55 1.54
C LYS A 97 -11.82 9.70 0.66
N GLY A 98 -11.37 9.34 -0.55
CA GLY A 98 -12.12 8.49 -1.47
C GLY A 98 -11.79 7.00 -1.35
N PHE A 99 -11.02 6.54 -0.33
CA PHE A 99 -10.53 5.18 -0.25
C PHE A 99 -11.65 4.14 -0.25
N TYR A 100 -12.62 4.25 0.64
CA TYR A 100 -13.74 3.30 0.75
C TYR A 100 -14.58 3.27 -0.52
N LYS A 101 -14.91 4.45 -1.08
CA LYS A 101 -15.62 4.53 -2.35
C LYS A 101 -14.83 3.85 -3.47
N PHE A 102 -13.51 4.07 -3.55
CA PHE A 102 -12.65 3.43 -4.54
C PHE A 102 -12.70 1.91 -4.42
N VAL A 103 -12.47 1.37 -3.22
CA VAL A 103 -12.46 -0.08 -2.99
C VAL A 103 -13.79 -0.72 -3.34
N ASN A 104 -14.91 -0.06 -3.02
CA ASN A 104 -16.24 -0.61 -3.23
C ASN A 104 -16.74 -0.50 -4.69
N GLU A 105 -16.35 0.56 -5.43
CA GLU A 105 -16.88 0.83 -6.77
C GLU A 105 -15.99 0.36 -7.92
N VAL A 106 -14.75 -0.03 -7.67
CA VAL A 106 -13.92 -0.68 -8.68
C VAL A 106 -14.50 -2.07 -8.98
N LYS A 107 -14.54 -2.47 -10.27
CA LYS A 107 -15.10 -3.75 -10.73
C LYS A 107 -14.51 -4.95 -9.97
N ASN A 108 -15.33 -5.96 -9.69
CA ASN A 108 -14.98 -7.07 -8.79
C ASN A 108 -13.88 -7.99 -9.32
N GLU A 109 -13.67 -8.01 -10.64
CA GLU A 109 -12.61 -8.79 -11.27
C GLU A 109 -11.21 -8.27 -10.92
N ILE A 110 -11.10 -6.99 -10.51
CA ILE A 110 -9.83 -6.42 -10.06
C ILE A 110 -9.66 -6.75 -8.58
N LYS A 111 -8.79 -7.72 -8.31
CA LYS A 111 -8.34 -8.02 -6.95
C LYS A 111 -7.34 -6.99 -6.50
N MET A 112 -7.35 -6.68 -5.21
CA MET A 112 -6.52 -5.62 -4.64
C MET A 112 -5.54 -6.17 -3.61
N ASP A 113 -4.39 -5.51 -3.52
CA ASP A 113 -3.49 -5.58 -2.37
C ASP A 113 -3.44 -4.20 -1.71
N LEU A 114 -3.20 -4.17 -0.41
CA LEU A 114 -3.05 -2.95 0.36
C LEU A 114 -1.72 -2.94 1.10
N LEU A 115 -0.95 -1.87 0.96
CA LEU A 115 0.20 -1.55 1.79
C LEU A 115 -0.19 -0.39 2.71
N THR A 116 -0.12 -0.62 4.02
CA THR A 116 -0.58 0.33 5.02
C THR A 116 0.27 0.29 6.28
N ASN A 117 0.32 1.39 7.01
CA ASN A 117 0.92 1.45 8.34
C ASN A 117 -0.07 1.09 9.48
N MET A 118 -1.32 0.79 9.14
CA MET A 118 -2.40 0.42 10.09
C MET A 118 -2.76 1.50 11.13
N MET A 119 -2.40 2.77 10.88
CA MET A 119 -2.73 3.88 11.76
C MET A 119 -4.10 4.48 11.42
N PHE A 120 -5.10 3.61 11.30
CA PHE A 120 -6.50 3.94 11.02
C PHE A 120 -7.42 3.19 11.98
N ASP A 121 -8.70 3.51 11.94
CA ASP A 121 -9.75 2.84 12.70
C ASP A 121 -10.09 1.50 12.01
N VAL A 122 -9.75 0.38 12.69
CA VAL A 122 -9.94 -0.97 12.15
C VAL A 122 -11.41 -1.34 12.09
N ASP A 123 -12.23 -0.89 13.05
CA ASP A 123 -13.66 -1.16 13.04
C ASP A 123 -14.34 -0.46 11.87
N GLU A 124 -13.97 0.80 11.60
CA GLU A 124 -14.45 1.52 10.43
C GLU A 124 -14.06 0.80 9.13
N PHE A 125 -12.81 0.30 9.04
CA PHE A 125 -12.34 -0.46 7.89
C PHE A 125 -13.15 -1.74 7.67
N ILE A 126 -13.33 -2.55 8.72
CA ILE A 126 -14.07 -3.82 8.68
C ILE A 126 -15.53 -3.59 8.27
N GLN A 127 -16.16 -2.52 8.77
CA GLN A 127 -17.55 -2.19 8.42
C GLN A 127 -17.71 -1.73 6.97
N ASN A 128 -16.70 -1.07 6.38
CA ASN A 128 -16.84 -0.43 5.08
C ASN A 128 -16.14 -1.16 3.93
N VAL A 129 -15.37 -2.21 4.20
CA VAL A 129 -14.60 -2.95 3.19
C VAL A 129 -15.01 -4.40 3.15
N PRO A 130 -15.60 -4.89 2.04
CA PRO A 130 -15.87 -6.31 1.87
C PRO A 130 -14.57 -7.13 1.80
N VAL A 131 -14.50 -8.22 2.55
CA VAL A 131 -13.32 -9.10 2.66
C VAL A 131 -12.86 -9.60 1.29
N GLU A 132 -13.80 -9.92 0.40
CA GLU A 132 -13.54 -10.45 -0.93
C GLU A 132 -12.76 -9.50 -1.84
N ARG A 133 -12.72 -8.19 -1.53
CA ARG A 133 -11.92 -7.22 -2.27
C ARG A 133 -10.42 -7.47 -2.15
N PHE A 134 -10.01 -7.99 -0.98
CA PHE A 134 -8.62 -8.34 -0.65
C PHE A 134 -8.39 -9.85 -0.56
N THR A 135 -9.35 -10.66 -1.06
CA THR A 135 -9.22 -12.12 -1.08
C THR A 135 -8.73 -12.59 -2.44
N ARG A 136 -7.57 -13.22 -2.48
CA ARG A 136 -7.00 -13.86 -3.66
C ARG A 136 -6.09 -15.03 -3.29
N LYS A 137 -5.84 -15.93 -4.24
CA LYS A 137 -4.87 -17.00 -4.08
C LYS A 137 -3.46 -16.44 -4.27
N ALA A 138 -2.72 -16.33 -3.19
CA ALA A 138 -1.32 -15.88 -3.21
C ALA A 138 -0.54 -16.49 -2.05
N PRO A 139 0.80 -16.64 -2.19
CA PRO A 139 1.65 -17.15 -1.12
C PRO A 139 1.92 -16.13 -0.01
N TYR A 140 1.34 -14.95 -0.08
CA TYR A 140 1.50 -13.87 0.89
C TYR A 140 0.16 -13.15 1.11
N ALA A 141 0.09 -12.39 2.19
CA ALA A 141 -1.11 -11.64 2.57
C ALA A 141 -1.41 -10.49 1.60
N SER A 142 -2.69 -10.31 1.27
CA SER A 142 -3.14 -9.22 0.42
C SER A 142 -3.05 -7.87 1.13
N ILE A 143 -3.29 -7.85 2.44
CA ILE A 143 -3.07 -6.65 3.27
C ILE A 143 -1.72 -6.81 3.96
N ARG A 144 -0.85 -5.83 3.76
CA ARG A 144 0.52 -5.82 4.28
C ARG A 144 0.66 -4.65 5.23
N ALA A 145 0.56 -4.95 6.53
CA ALA A 145 0.76 -4.00 7.60
C ALA A 145 2.25 -3.74 7.81
N SER A 146 2.69 -2.49 7.69
CA SER A 146 4.09 -2.13 7.81
C SER A 146 4.43 -1.73 9.24
N TYR A 147 5.37 -2.44 9.85
CA TYR A 147 6.00 -2.02 11.10
C TYR A 147 7.16 -1.07 10.81
N HIS A 148 7.16 0.07 11.47
CA HIS A 148 8.16 1.11 11.35
C HIS A 148 8.68 1.46 12.77
N PRO A 149 9.86 0.98 13.18
CA PRO A 149 10.45 1.27 14.48
C PRO A 149 10.48 2.78 14.79
N GLY A 150 10.06 3.14 16.00
CA GLY A 150 9.97 4.53 16.45
C GLY A 150 8.77 5.33 15.93
N GLU A 151 7.99 4.79 14.99
CA GLU A 151 6.87 5.47 14.35
C GLU A 151 5.51 4.85 14.68
N ASN A 152 5.42 3.52 14.77
CA ASN A 152 4.22 2.81 15.20
C ASN A 152 4.57 1.73 16.23
N ASP A 153 3.61 1.45 17.15
CA ASP A 153 3.79 0.44 18.19
C ASP A 153 3.48 -0.96 17.67
N ILE A 154 4.40 -1.90 17.92
CA ILE A 154 4.24 -3.30 17.49
C ILE A 154 3.11 -4.01 18.23
N SER A 155 2.83 -3.68 19.50
CA SER A 155 1.77 -4.35 20.28
C SER A 155 0.40 -3.98 19.73
N GLY A 156 0.15 -2.69 19.50
CA GLY A 156 -1.09 -2.24 18.86
C GLY A 156 -1.23 -2.73 17.42
N LEU A 157 -0.12 -2.88 16.68
CA LEU A 157 -0.15 -3.46 15.34
C LEU A 157 -0.54 -4.94 15.36
N ILE A 158 -0.05 -5.71 16.34
CA ILE A 158 -0.44 -7.11 16.56
C ILE A 158 -1.93 -7.21 16.86
N GLU A 159 -2.45 -6.43 17.80
CA GLU A 159 -3.88 -6.42 18.17
C GLU A 159 -4.77 -6.13 16.97
N LYS A 160 -4.47 -5.08 16.24
CA LYS A 160 -5.20 -4.72 15.00
C LYS A 160 -5.12 -5.79 13.92
N THR A 161 -3.97 -6.45 13.79
CA THR A 161 -3.78 -7.53 12.82
C THR A 161 -4.63 -8.75 13.18
N ILE A 162 -4.70 -9.12 14.46
CA ILE A 162 -5.56 -10.20 14.96
C ILE A 162 -7.03 -9.87 14.68
N GLN A 163 -7.48 -8.67 15.03
CA GLN A 163 -8.85 -8.20 14.79
C GLN A 163 -9.23 -8.29 13.28
N MET A 164 -8.32 -7.87 12.41
CA MET A 164 -8.52 -7.98 10.95
C MET A 164 -8.61 -9.45 10.48
N GLN A 165 -7.79 -10.36 11.06
CA GLN A 165 -7.83 -11.78 10.73
C GLN A 165 -9.15 -12.43 11.21
N GLU A 166 -9.61 -12.09 12.41
CA GLU A 166 -10.90 -12.54 12.95
C GLU A 166 -12.08 -12.09 12.08
N ALA A 167 -11.97 -10.90 11.48
CA ALA A 167 -12.94 -10.41 10.49
C ALA A 167 -12.80 -11.07 9.11
N GLY A 168 -11.86 -12.01 8.91
CA GLY A 168 -11.67 -12.79 7.70
C GLY A 168 -10.68 -12.22 6.69
N PHE A 169 -10.00 -11.10 6.99
CA PHE A 169 -9.01 -10.52 6.09
C PHE A 169 -7.69 -11.31 6.11
N LYS A 170 -7.08 -11.48 4.93
CA LYS A 170 -5.74 -12.06 4.79
C LYS A 170 -4.69 -10.97 4.96
N ILE A 171 -4.18 -10.83 6.15
CA ILE A 171 -3.24 -9.80 6.56
C ILE A 171 -1.98 -10.38 7.19
N GLY A 172 -0.82 -9.76 6.94
CA GLY A 172 0.46 -10.07 7.57
C GLY A 172 1.26 -8.80 7.86
N ILE A 173 2.21 -8.89 8.78
CA ILE A 173 3.07 -7.78 9.19
C ILE A 173 4.38 -7.84 8.43
N TYR A 174 4.90 -6.66 8.04
CA TYR A 174 6.12 -6.51 7.28
C TYR A 174 7.05 -5.48 7.93
N GLY A 175 8.33 -5.79 8.02
CA GLY A 175 9.39 -4.88 8.47
C GLY A 175 10.50 -4.76 7.45
N ILE A 176 11.19 -3.62 7.43
CA ILE A 176 12.34 -3.38 6.56
C ILE A 176 13.62 -3.66 7.35
N LEU A 177 14.49 -4.54 6.84
CA LEU A 177 15.82 -4.77 7.39
C LEU A 177 16.72 -3.58 7.07
N ASN A 178 16.64 -2.55 7.91
CA ASN A 178 17.44 -1.34 7.77
C ASN A 178 18.93 -1.66 8.01
N PRO A 179 19.87 -1.00 7.29
CA PRO A 179 21.30 -1.07 7.58
C PRO A 179 21.68 -0.55 8.96
N ASP A 180 20.88 0.39 9.51
CA ASP A 180 21.01 0.83 10.90
C ASP A 180 20.76 -0.33 11.86
N SER A 181 21.74 -0.56 12.76
CA SER A 181 21.72 -1.73 13.66
C SER A 181 20.60 -1.68 14.69
N GLU A 182 20.24 -0.49 15.19
CA GLU A 182 19.18 -0.33 16.20
C GLU A 182 17.81 -0.56 15.56
N ILE A 183 17.54 0.09 14.43
CA ILE A 183 16.30 -0.10 13.66
C ILE A 183 16.15 -1.57 13.25
N ARG A 184 17.24 -2.19 12.82
CA ARG A 184 17.25 -3.62 12.44
C ARG A 184 16.94 -4.53 13.63
N ALA A 185 17.52 -4.27 14.79
CA ALA A 185 17.27 -5.05 16.02
C ALA A 185 15.80 -4.95 16.44
N ASP A 186 15.20 -3.75 16.37
CA ASP A 186 13.79 -3.55 16.66
C ASP A 186 12.88 -4.33 15.71
N VAL A 187 13.19 -4.35 14.41
CA VAL A 187 12.43 -5.14 13.43
C VAL A 187 12.52 -6.64 13.74
N LEU A 188 13.69 -7.14 14.11
CA LEU A 188 13.87 -8.55 14.46
C LEU A 188 13.13 -8.93 15.74
N THR A 189 13.18 -8.06 16.75
CA THR A 189 12.42 -8.21 18.00
C THR A 189 10.91 -8.21 17.75
N ALA A 190 10.44 -7.30 16.89
CA ALA A 190 9.04 -7.25 16.47
C ALA A 190 8.61 -8.55 15.76
N ARG A 191 9.47 -9.08 14.88
CA ARG A 191 9.23 -10.35 14.20
C ARG A 191 9.03 -11.49 15.20
N GLU A 192 9.88 -11.59 16.23
CA GLU A 192 9.73 -12.62 17.26
C GLU A 192 8.40 -12.49 18.02
N LYS A 193 8.01 -11.26 18.38
CA LYS A 193 6.72 -11.01 19.03
C LYS A 193 5.55 -11.46 18.15
N CYS A 194 5.58 -11.12 16.87
CA CYS A 194 4.53 -11.53 15.92
C CYS A 194 4.43 -13.05 15.79
N LEU A 195 5.56 -13.75 15.61
CA LEU A 195 5.60 -15.20 15.51
C LEU A 195 5.07 -15.90 16.76
N LYS A 196 5.38 -15.38 17.98
CA LYS A 196 4.82 -15.89 19.25
C LYS A 196 3.29 -15.75 19.31
N ASN A 197 2.71 -14.78 18.59
CA ASN A 197 1.26 -14.59 18.46
C ASN A 197 0.66 -15.30 17.23
N GLY A 198 1.42 -16.16 16.57
CA GLY A 198 0.94 -16.91 15.39
C GLY A 198 0.75 -16.07 14.12
N LEU A 199 1.30 -14.87 14.07
CA LEU A 199 1.15 -13.95 12.94
C LEU A 199 2.27 -14.12 11.91
N ASP A 200 1.93 -14.03 10.61
CA ASP A 200 2.92 -13.96 9.52
C ASP A 200 3.67 -12.63 9.59
N PHE A 201 4.97 -12.71 9.82
CA PHE A 201 5.88 -11.55 9.76
C PHE A 201 6.95 -11.78 8.71
N ARG A 202 7.04 -10.89 7.75
CA ARG A 202 8.04 -10.95 6.68
C ARG A 202 8.94 -9.73 6.70
N THR A 203 10.20 -9.96 6.41
CA THR A 203 11.18 -8.89 6.23
C THR A 203 11.35 -8.57 4.76
N LYS A 204 11.62 -7.28 4.49
CA LYS A 204 12.05 -6.77 3.19
C LYS A 204 13.43 -6.15 3.31
N GLU A 205 14.17 -6.19 2.23
CA GLU A 205 15.43 -5.47 2.13
C GLU A 205 15.20 -3.95 2.11
N PHE A 206 16.15 -3.24 2.66
CA PHE A 206 16.19 -1.79 2.59
C PHE A 206 16.57 -1.36 1.16
N LEU A 207 15.84 -0.39 0.62
CA LEU A 207 16.14 0.26 -0.66
C LEU A 207 16.42 1.74 -0.40
N GLY A 208 17.59 2.20 -0.78
CA GLY A 208 17.98 3.61 -0.59
C GLY A 208 19.44 3.79 -0.26
N SER A 209 19.80 4.96 0.25
CA SER A 209 21.17 5.27 0.66
C SER A 209 21.30 5.36 2.17
N TYR A 210 22.36 4.76 2.71
CA TYR A 210 22.68 4.80 4.13
C TYR A 210 24.20 4.87 4.29
N ASN A 211 24.68 5.87 5.06
CA ASN A 211 26.12 6.12 5.31
C ASN A 211 27.01 6.06 4.03
N GLY A 212 26.53 6.69 2.96
CA GLY A 212 27.26 6.77 1.69
C GLY A 212 27.20 5.52 0.82
N SER A 213 26.55 4.43 1.27
CA SER A 213 26.33 3.21 0.51
C SER A 213 24.91 3.17 -0.06
N THR A 214 24.75 2.64 -1.27
CA THR A 214 23.45 2.44 -1.92
C THR A 214 23.03 0.96 -1.80
N TYR A 215 21.78 0.73 -1.46
CA TYR A 215 21.15 -0.58 -1.26
C TYR A 215 19.97 -0.74 -2.22
N GLY A 216 19.82 -1.89 -2.89
CA GLY A 216 18.73 -2.20 -3.81
C GLY A 216 19.13 -2.93 -5.05
#